data_13b6072e693519b9c0839d4063b21fbd
#
_entry.id   13b6072e693519b9c0839d4063b21fbd
#
_cell.length_a   1.000
_cell.length_b   1.000
_cell.length_c   1.000
_cell.angle_alpha   90.00
_cell.angle_beta   90.00
_cell.angle_gamma   90.00
#
_symmetry.space_group_name_H-M   'P 1'
#
loop_
_entity.id
_entity.type
_entity.pdbx_description
1 polymer ?
#
loop_
_entity_poly.entity_id
_entity_poly.type
_entity_poly.pdbx_seq_one_letter_code
_entity_poly.pdbx_strand_id
1 'polypeptide(L)'
;MSILVNEQTRLLVQGITGREGQFHTRQMLEYGTKIVAGVTPGRGGSEVEGIPVFNTVREAVETTQPNASIIFVPAPVGGADAIYEAADH
;
A
#
# COMPACT_ATOMS: atom_id res chain seq x y z
N MET A 1 11.69 -6.44 11.55
CA MET A 1 10.41 -7.16 11.60
C MET A 1 9.96 -7.57 10.20
N SER A 2 9.46 -8.75 10.07
CA SER A 2 8.99 -9.23 8.78
C SER A 2 7.49 -9.48 8.83
N ILE A 3 6.85 -9.24 7.69
CA ILE A 3 5.44 -9.58 7.52
C ILE A 3 5.40 -10.93 6.82
N LEU A 4 4.59 -11.82 7.37
CA LEU A 4 4.35 -13.09 6.70
C LEU A 4 3.39 -12.84 5.54
N VAL A 5 3.94 -12.92 4.34
CA VAL A 5 3.17 -12.73 3.12
C VAL A 5 2.93 -14.11 2.52
N ASN A 6 1.67 -14.43 2.26
CA ASN A 6 1.31 -15.70 1.65
C ASN A 6 0.27 -15.47 0.57
N GLU A 7 -0.25 -16.54 -0.01
CA GLU A 7 -1.20 -16.45 -1.12
C GLU A 7 -2.49 -15.72 -0.75
N GLN A 8 -2.80 -15.66 0.54
CA GLN A 8 -4.04 -15.04 1.00
C GLN A 8 -3.85 -13.60 1.46
N THR A 9 -2.61 -13.11 1.46
CA THR A 9 -2.35 -11.73 1.85
C THR A 9 -2.84 -10.79 0.76
N ARG A 10 -3.68 -9.82 1.16
CA ARG A 10 -4.20 -8.78 0.28
C ARG A 10 -3.77 -7.46 0.88
N LEU A 11 -2.78 -6.84 0.25
CA LEU A 11 -2.07 -5.71 0.84
C LEU A 11 -2.60 -4.38 0.33
N LEU A 12 -2.79 -3.46 1.26
CA LEU A 12 -3.11 -2.07 0.96
C LEU A 12 -1.88 -1.22 1.22
N VAL A 13 -1.52 -0.34 0.30
CA VAL A 13 -0.34 0.49 0.43
C VAL A 13 -0.76 1.95 0.59
N GLN A 14 -0.48 2.53 1.75
CA GLN A 14 -0.74 3.94 2.00
C GLN A 14 0.49 4.76 1.60
N GLY A 15 0.27 5.86 0.90
CA GLY A 15 1.37 6.65 0.37
C GLY A 15 1.95 6.06 -0.90
N ILE A 16 1.15 5.31 -1.65
CA ILE A 16 1.62 4.56 -2.80
C ILE A 16 2.15 5.46 -3.93
N THR A 17 1.68 6.70 -4.03
CA THR A 17 2.11 7.59 -5.11
C THR A 17 3.43 8.29 -4.83
N GLY A 18 3.94 8.23 -3.62
CA GLY A 18 5.23 8.79 -3.29
C GLY A 18 6.36 7.98 -3.93
N ARG A 19 7.55 8.57 -4.00
CA ARG A 19 8.69 7.92 -4.63
C ARG A 19 9.00 6.58 -3.97
N GLU A 20 9.06 6.56 -2.64
CA GLU A 20 9.35 5.33 -1.90
C GLU A 20 8.20 4.33 -2.03
N GLY A 21 6.96 4.82 -1.98
CA GLY A 21 5.81 3.95 -2.14
C GLY A 21 5.80 3.26 -3.49
N GLN A 22 6.09 3.99 -4.55
CA GLN A 22 6.12 3.42 -5.89
C GLN A 22 7.26 2.41 -6.03
N PHE A 23 8.44 2.76 -5.51
CA PHE A 23 9.60 1.89 -5.60
C PHE A 23 9.36 0.55 -4.90
N HIS A 24 8.90 0.62 -3.66
CA HIS A 24 8.66 -0.60 -2.89
C HIS A 24 7.47 -1.39 -3.42
N THR A 25 6.46 -0.70 -3.96
CA THR A 25 5.34 -1.38 -4.61
C THR A 25 5.82 -2.23 -5.77
N ARG A 26 6.68 -1.67 -6.60
CA ARG A 26 7.22 -2.39 -7.75
C ARG A 26 8.01 -3.62 -7.29
N GLN A 27 8.83 -3.44 -6.26
CA GLN A 27 9.60 -4.58 -5.73
C GLN A 27 8.70 -5.67 -5.17
N MET A 28 7.66 -5.29 -4.42
CA MET A 28 6.74 -6.26 -3.86
C MET A 28 6.00 -7.04 -4.95
N LEU A 29 5.61 -6.36 -6.01
CA LEU A 29 4.96 -7.04 -7.14
C LEU A 29 5.90 -8.03 -7.80
N GLU A 30 7.18 -7.71 -7.90
CA GLU A 30 8.17 -8.63 -8.46
C GLU A 30 8.33 -9.88 -7.60
N TYR A 31 8.13 -9.75 -6.31
CA TYR A 31 8.17 -10.90 -5.39
C TYR A 31 6.86 -11.69 -5.38
N GLY A 32 5.86 -11.23 -6.11
CA GLY A 32 4.59 -11.93 -6.14
C GLY A 32 3.61 -11.52 -5.06
N THR A 33 3.88 -10.42 -4.35
CA THR A 33 2.97 -9.91 -3.34
C THR A 33 1.70 -9.39 -4.01
N LYS A 34 0.55 -9.75 -3.47
CA LYS A 34 -0.71 -9.27 -3.99
C LYS A 34 -1.09 -7.94 -3.35
N ILE A 35 -1.00 -6.87 -4.12
CA ILE A 35 -1.39 -5.54 -3.67
C ILE A 35 -2.72 -5.21 -4.33
N VAL A 36 -3.75 -4.99 -3.51
CA VAL A 36 -5.11 -4.81 -4.02
C VAL A 36 -5.51 -3.35 -4.14
N ALA A 37 -4.85 -2.47 -3.39
CA ALA A 37 -5.23 -1.06 -3.42
C ALA A 37 -4.10 -0.18 -2.90
N GLY A 38 -4.12 1.08 -3.32
CA GLY A 38 -3.27 2.11 -2.75
C GLY A 38 -4.13 3.24 -2.22
N VAL A 39 -3.59 4.01 -1.30
CA VAL A 39 -4.29 5.17 -0.76
C VAL A 39 -3.34 6.35 -0.75
N THR A 40 -3.76 7.44 -1.38
CA THR A 40 -3.08 8.73 -1.27
C THR A 40 -4.15 9.81 -1.37
N PRO A 41 -4.35 10.59 -0.32
CA PRO A 41 -5.36 11.64 -0.36
C PRO A 41 -5.16 12.58 -1.54
N GLY A 42 -6.23 12.85 -2.27
CA GLY A 42 -6.17 13.71 -3.44
C GLY A 42 -5.78 13.01 -4.74
N ARG A 43 -5.44 11.74 -4.68
CA ARG A 43 -5.03 10.98 -5.86
C ARG A 43 -5.99 9.85 -6.22
N GLY A 44 -7.17 9.84 -5.60
CA GLY A 44 -8.17 8.84 -5.92
C GLY A 44 -8.52 8.84 -7.40
N GLY A 45 -8.69 7.66 -7.97
CA GLY A 45 -8.96 7.51 -9.39
C GLY A 45 -7.74 7.31 -10.25
N SER A 46 -6.53 7.47 -9.68
CA SER A 46 -5.30 7.19 -10.42
C SER A 46 -4.88 5.74 -10.20
N GLU A 47 -3.79 5.34 -10.82
CA GLU A 47 -3.24 4.00 -10.70
C GLU A 47 -1.73 4.08 -10.53
N VAL A 48 -1.18 3.13 -9.78
CA VAL A 48 0.27 2.95 -9.66
C VAL A 48 0.56 1.48 -9.97
N GLU A 49 1.31 1.21 -11.01
CA GLU A 49 1.65 -0.14 -11.46
C GLU A 49 0.39 -0.99 -11.66
N GLY A 50 -0.69 -0.38 -12.14
CA GLY A 50 -1.95 -1.07 -12.35
C GLY A 50 -2.82 -1.20 -11.10
N ILE A 51 -2.36 -0.70 -9.97
CA ILE A 51 -3.08 -0.79 -8.70
C ILE A 51 -3.95 0.45 -8.52
N PRO A 52 -5.26 0.29 -8.26
CA PRO A 52 -6.13 1.45 -8.08
C PRO A 52 -5.79 2.23 -6.82
N VAL A 53 -5.84 3.56 -6.91
CA VAL A 53 -5.54 4.44 -5.81
C VAL A 53 -6.83 5.10 -5.33
N PHE A 54 -7.00 5.14 -4.02
CA PHE A 54 -8.18 5.73 -3.37
C PHE A 54 -7.77 6.92 -2.53
N ASN A 55 -8.74 7.79 -2.24
CA ASN A 55 -8.49 8.96 -1.41
C ASN A 55 -8.43 8.64 0.08
N THR A 56 -9.13 7.59 0.50
CA THR A 56 -9.17 7.22 1.92
C THR A 56 -9.00 5.72 2.07
N VAL A 57 -8.51 5.34 3.26
CA VAL A 57 -8.39 3.92 3.60
C VAL A 57 -9.76 3.27 3.60
N ARG A 58 -10.77 3.98 4.09
CA ARG A 58 -12.13 3.44 4.14
C ARG A 58 -12.63 3.04 2.76
N GLU A 59 -12.47 3.90 1.78
CA GLU A 59 -12.88 3.58 0.42
C GLU A 59 -12.15 2.36 -0.11
N ALA A 60 -10.85 2.30 0.13
CA ALA A 60 -10.04 1.18 -0.33
C ALA A 60 -10.47 -0.12 0.33
N VAL A 61 -10.71 -0.09 1.63
CA VAL A 61 -11.14 -1.28 2.38
C VAL A 61 -12.49 -1.78 1.89
N GLU A 62 -13.43 -0.86 1.70
CA GLU A 62 -14.78 -1.24 1.27
C GLU A 62 -14.78 -1.81 -0.15
N THR A 63 -13.87 -1.34 -1.00
CA THR A 63 -13.84 -1.75 -2.40
C THR A 63 -13.02 -3.02 -2.62
N THR A 64 -11.89 -3.16 -1.94
CA THR A 64 -10.93 -4.23 -2.23
C THR A 64 -10.74 -5.23 -1.11
N GLN A 65 -11.19 -4.90 0.10
CA GLN A 65 -11.14 -5.80 1.26
C GLN A 65 -9.75 -6.36 1.55
N PRO A 66 -8.77 -5.48 1.81
CA PRO A 66 -7.42 -5.94 2.16
C PRO A 66 -7.40 -6.54 3.57
N ASN A 67 -6.43 -7.38 3.84
CA ASN A 67 -6.25 -7.94 5.18
C ASN A 67 -4.92 -7.52 5.82
N ALA A 68 -4.16 -6.68 5.15
CA ALA A 68 -2.93 -6.13 5.71
C ALA A 68 -2.66 -4.78 5.06
N SER A 69 -1.92 -3.93 5.74
CA SER A 69 -1.54 -2.65 5.15
C SER A 69 -0.11 -2.28 5.49
N ILE A 70 0.47 -1.46 4.63
CA ILE A 70 1.78 -0.89 4.85
C ILE A 70 1.67 0.62 4.62
N ILE A 71 2.29 1.41 5.47
CA ILE A 71 2.23 2.87 5.39
C ILE A 71 3.62 3.41 5.11
N PHE A 72 3.75 4.16 4.02
CA PHE A 72 4.99 4.87 3.72
C PHE A 72 4.85 6.32 4.17
N VAL A 73 5.67 6.71 5.13
CA VAL A 73 5.63 8.04 5.72
C VAL A 73 6.92 8.76 5.35
N PRO A 74 6.83 9.91 4.67
CA PRO A 74 8.04 10.67 4.34
C PRO A 74 8.77 11.09 5.61
N ALA A 75 10.06 10.81 5.66
CA ALA A 75 10.87 11.25 6.79
C ALA A 75 11.31 12.70 6.56
N PRO A 76 11.46 13.49 7.63
CA PRO A 76 11.88 14.88 7.49
C PRO A 76 13.26 15.04 6.87
N VAL A 77 14.11 14.04 6.98
CA VAL A 77 15.47 14.11 6.47
C VAL A 77 15.75 12.90 5.58
N GLY A 78 15.33 13.03 4.34
CA GLY A 78 15.84 12.17 3.28
C GLY A 78 15.51 10.70 3.36
N GLY A 79 14.33 10.35 3.74
CA GLY A 79 13.96 8.94 3.71
C GLY A 79 12.50 8.75 3.97
N ALA A 80 12.09 7.50 3.98
CA ALA A 80 10.72 7.14 4.33
C ALA A 80 10.75 5.94 5.25
N ASP A 81 9.87 5.95 6.24
CA ASP A 81 9.68 4.80 7.11
C ASP A 81 8.45 4.04 6.62
N ALA A 82 8.50 2.74 6.77
CA ALA A 82 7.37 1.89 6.43
C ALA A 82 6.81 1.28 7.71
N ILE A 83 5.53 1.44 7.91
CA ILE A 83 4.84 0.91 9.08
C ILE A 83 3.91 -0.19 8.61
N TYR A 84 4.07 -1.37 9.16
CA TYR A 84 3.27 -2.54 8.80
C TYR A 84 2.25 -2.81 9.89
N GLU A 85 1.02 -3.02 9.48
CA GLU A 85 -0.02 -3.35 10.43
C GLU A 85 -1.03 -4.29 9.80
N ALA A 86 -1.63 -5.14 10.62
CA ALA A 86 -2.69 -6.01 10.15
C ALA A 86 -3.98 -5.20 10.08
N ALA A 87 -4.70 -5.36 8.98
CA ALA A 87 -6.03 -4.76 8.86
C ALA A 87 -6.99 -5.64 9.63
N ASP A 88 -7.53 -5.09 10.69
CA ASP A 88 -8.37 -5.82 11.61
C ASP A 88 -9.81 -5.37 11.45
N HIS A 89 -10.63 -6.25 10.96
CA HIS A 89 -12.04 -5.94 10.73
C HIS A 89 -12.93 -7.05 11.23
#